data_7181f7945580e4993c8c963ff6629a58
#
_entry.id   7181f7945580e4993c8c963ff6629a58
#
_cell.length_a   1.000
_cell.length_b   1.000
_cell.length_c   1.000
_cell.angle_alpha   90.00
_cell.angle_beta   90.00
_cell.angle_gamma   90.00
#
_symmetry.space_group_name_H-M   'P 1'
#
loop_
_entity.id
_entity.type
_entity.pdbx_description
1 polymer ?
#
loop_
_entity_poly.entity_id
_entity_poly.type
_entity_poly.pdbx_seq_one_letter_code
_entity_poly.pdbx_strand_id
1 'polypeptide(L)'
;MSSKDKKEVVIIAGANGSGKTTFAHKFLDVTKYEFLNADEFAKELNPENPMKARIAAGKKVINSIDKLINQEKSFVIESTLSGSFLEKHIDKLKNNSYEINLTYIFLGSQE
;
A
#
# COMPACT_ATOMS: atom_id res chain seq x y z
N MET A 1 -11.62 -5.74 24.76
CA MET A 1 -10.92 -4.70 24.00
C MET A 1 -11.71 -4.28 22.81
N SER A 2 -11.79 -3.05 22.60
CA SER A 2 -12.56 -2.51 21.50
C SER A 2 -11.85 -2.73 20.17
N SER A 3 -12.62 -3.06 19.14
CA SER A 3 -12.07 -3.23 17.80
C SER A 3 -11.47 -1.92 17.24
N LYS A 4 -11.84 -0.78 17.81
CA LYS A 4 -11.29 0.49 17.35
C LYS A 4 -9.79 0.65 17.63
N ASP A 5 -9.25 -0.18 18.50
CA ASP A 5 -7.83 -0.16 18.77
C ASP A 5 -7.04 -1.04 17.82
N LYS A 6 -7.72 -1.77 16.99
CA LYS A 6 -7.08 -2.64 16.03
C LYS A 6 -6.49 -1.83 14.88
N LYS A 7 -5.22 -2.08 14.60
CA LYS A 7 -4.53 -1.44 13.50
C LYS A 7 -4.30 -2.49 12.41
N GLU A 8 -4.60 -2.11 11.20
CA GLU A 8 -4.53 -3.03 10.08
C GLU A 8 -3.81 -2.40 8.90
N VAL A 9 -2.96 -3.16 8.24
CA VAL A 9 -2.45 -2.79 6.94
C VAL A 9 -2.90 -3.85 5.94
N VAL A 10 -3.44 -3.39 4.82
CA VAL A 10 -3.83 -4.26 3.73
C VAL A 10 -2.87 -4.03 2.57
N ILE A 11 -2.18 -5.08 2.17
CA ILE A 11 -1.23 -5.01 1.05
C ILE A 11 -1.92 -5.63 -0.15
N ILE A 12 -2.15 -4.82 -1.18
CA ILE A 12 -2.79 -5.29 -2.40
C ILE A 12 -1.69 -5.43 -3.45
N ALA A 13 -1.43 -6.65 -3.86
CA ALA A 13 -0.32 -6.96 -4.74
C ALA A 13 -0.81 -7.61 -6.03
N GLY A 14 0.03 -7.59 -7.03
CA GLY A 14 -0.30 -8.18 -8.32
C GLY A 14 0.39 -7.43 -9.43
N ALA A 15 0.34 -7.98 -10.64
CA ALA A 15 0.96 -7.37 -11.81
C ALA A 15 0.20 -6.12 -12.25
N ASN A 16 0.87 -5.28 -13.01
CA ASN A 16 0.20 -4.14 -13.63
C ASN A 16 -0.92 -4.65 -14.53
N GLY A 17 -2.05 -3.95 -14.50
CA GLY A 17 -3.20 -4.34 -15.30
C GLY A 17 -4.04 -5.46 -14.71
N SER A 18 -3.74 -5.88 -13.48
CA SER A 18 -4.48 -6.98 -12.84
C SER A 18 -5.76 -6.54 -12.14
N GLY A 19 -6.01 -5.23 -12.07
CA GLY A 19 -7.19 -4.74 -11.36
C GLY A 19 -6.92 -4.30 -9.93
N LYS A 20 -5.64 -4.21 -9.53
CA LYS A 20 -5.28 -3.80 -8.18
C LYS A 20 -5.92 -2.47 -7.78
N THR A 21 -5.83 -1.48 -8.65
CA THR A 21 -6.32 -0.14 -8.34
C THR A 21 -7.83 -0.14 -8.17
N THR A 22 -8.54 -0.87 -9.02
CA THR A 22 -10.00 -0.99 -8.91
C THR A 22 -10.38 -1.62 -7.57
N PHE A 23 -9.70 -2.71 -7.22
CA PHE A 23 -9.96 -3.38 -5.95
C PHE A 23 -9.67 -2.44 -4.78
N ALA A 24 -8.54 -1.72 -4.85
CA ALA A 24 -8.15 -0.82 -3.78
C ALA A 24 -9.19 0.25 -3.56
N HIS A 25 -9.69 0.87 -4.63
CA HIS A 25 -10.68 1.93 -4.48
C HIS A 25 -11.98 1.43 -3.87
N LYS A 26 -12.42 0.23 -4.23
CA LYS A 26 -13.61 -0.33 -3.60
C LYS A 26 -13.41 -0.58 -2.11
N PHE A 27 -12.22 -1.07 -1.75
CA PHE A 27 -11.90 -1.31 -0.36
C PHE A 27 -11.86 0.00 0.44
N LEU A 28 -11.27 1.04 -0.17
CA LEU A 28 -11.16 2.33 0.48
C LEU A 28 -12.52 3.00 0.69
N ASP A 29 -13.45 2.78 -0.22
CA ASP A 29 -14.80 3.32 -0.08
C ASP A 29 -15.49 2.78 1.18
N VAL A 30 -15.16 1.55 1.56
CA VAL A 30 -15.76 0.91 2.73
C VAL A 30 -15.00 1.27 4.00
N THR A 31 -13.67 1.20 3.97
CA THR A 31 -12.86 1.33 5.18
C THR A 31 -12.43 2.76 5.49
N LYS A 32 -12.33 3.61 4.48
CA LYS A 32 -11.80 4.97 4.61
C LYS A 32 -10.34 5.00 5.08
N TYR A 33 -9.60 3.93 4.85
CA TYR A 33 -8.19 3.87 5.21
C TYR A 33 -7.36 4.80 4.32
N GLU A 34 -6.19 5.19 4.81
CA GLU A 34 -5.22 5.90 3.99
C GLU A 34 -4.70 4.98 2.89
N PHE A 35 -4.36 5.56 1.75
CA PHE A 35 -3.92 4.78 0.59
C PHE A 35 -2.53 5.20 0.14
N LEU A 36 -1.64 4.23 0.03
CA LEU A 36 -0.27 4.46 -0.43
C LEU A 36 -0.05 3.73 -1.74
N ASN A 37 0.25 4.50 -2.80
CA ASN A 37 0.51 3.96 -4.12
C ASN A 37 1.65 4.75 -4.75
N ALA A 38 2.79 4.08 -4.95
CA ALA A 38 3.98 4.74 -5.48
C ALA A 38 3.75 5.33 -6.86
N ASP A 39 2.97 4.65 -7.71
CA ASP A 39 2.69 5.17 -9.06
C ASP A 39 1.93 6.47 -9.01
N GLU A 40 0.96 6.59 -8.10
CA GLU A 40 0.21 7.83 -7.96
C GLU A 40 1.09 8.95 -7.41
N PHE A 41 1.95 8.62 -6.45
CA PHE A 41 2.90 9.61 -5.95
C PHE A 41 3.84 10.09 -7.04
N ALA A 42 4.30 9.18 -7.89
CA ALA A 42 5.18 9.56 -8.99
C ALA A 42 4.48 10.51 -9.96
N LYS A 43 3.21 10.26 -10.27
CA LYS A 43 2.43 11.14 -11.13
C LYS A 43 2.23 12.52 -10.53
N GLU A 44 2.06 12.57 -9.21
CA GLU A 44 1.92 13.86 -8.53
C GLU A 44 3.23 14.64 -8.56
N LEU A 45 4.35 13.95 -8.37
CA LEU A 45 5.65 14.60 -8.32
C LEU A 45 6.14 15.04 -9.67
N ASN A 46 5.83 14.29 -10.73
CA ASN A 46 6.23 14.63 -12.07
C ASN A 46 5.18 14.14 -13.07
N PRO A 47 4.11 14.94 -13.28
CA PRO A 47 3.01 14.51 -14.15
C PRO A 47 3.44 14.25 -15.59
N GLU A 48 4.46 14.95 -16.07
CA GLU A 48 4.90 14.79 -17.46
C GLU A 48 5.74 13.55 -17.65
N ASN A 49 6.49 13.15 -16.63
CA ASN A 49 7.33 11.97 -16.72
C ASN A 49 7.43 11.27 -15.36
N PRO A 50 6.40 10.52 -14.99
CA PRO A 50 6.39 9.86 -13.68
C PRO A 50 7.58 8.93 -13.44
N MET A 51 8.14 8.36 -14.50
CA MET A 51 9.29 7.47 -14.37
C MET A 51 10.47 8.15 -13.70
N LYS A 52 10.66 9.44 -13.95
CA LYS A 52 11.74 10.19 -13.32
C LYS A 52 11.55 10.37 -11.83
N ALA A 53 10.32 10.25 -11.35
CA ALA A 53 10.01 10.47 -9.95
C ALA A 53 9.93 9.16 -9.17
N ARG A 54 10.31 8.02 -9.76
CA ARG A 54 10.13 6.72 -9.09
C ARG A 54 10.86 6.62 -7.76
N ILE A 55 12.09 7.08 -7.70
CA ILE A 55 12.86 7.00 -6.47
C ILE A 55 12.24 7.89 -5.39
N ALA A 56 11.90 9.10 -5.76
CA ALA A 56 11.25 10.03 -4.82
C ALA A 56 9.91 9.50 -4.36
N ALA A 57 9.14 8.89 -5.27
CA ALA A 57 7.86 8.30 -4.91
C ALA A 57 8.03 7.15 -3.92
N GLY A 58 9.05 6.31 -4.14
CA GLY A 58 9.35 5.23 -3.21
C GLY A 58 9.69 5.75 -1.82
N LYS A 59 10.48 6.81 -1.75
CA LYS A 59 10.80 7.44 -0.47
C LYS A 59 9.55 8.00 0.19
N LYS A 60 8.66 8.55 -0.60
CA LYS A 60 7.41 9.10 -0.06
C LYS A 60 6.54 7.99 0.54
N VAL A 61 6.50 6.82 -0.10
CA VAL A 61 5.78 5.67 0.46
C VAL A 61 6.38 5.29 1.81
N ILE A 62 7.71 5.17 1.89
CA ILE A 62 8.39 4.78 3.12
C ILE A 62 8.10 5.78 4.23
N ASN A 63 8.23 7.07 3.93
CA ASN A 63 7.98 8.10 4.92
C ASN A 63 6.52 8.10 5.36
N SER A 64 5.60 7.81 4.45
CA SER A 64 4.18 7.74 4.78
C SER A 64 3.89 6.57 5.69
N ILE A 65 4.52 5.42 5.45
CA ILE A 65 4.36 4.27 6.33
C ILE A 65 4.78 4.61 7.74
N ASP A 66 5.96 5.22 7.89
CA ASP A 66 6.45 5.61 9.22
C ASP A 66 5.50 6.57 9.92
N LYS A 67 5.00 7.54 9.17
CA LYS A 67 4.08 8.51 9.72
C LYS A 67 2.77 7.87 10.17
N LEU A 68 2.24 6.97 9.36
CA LEU A 68 0.98 6.29 9.69
C LEU A 68 1.14 5.37 10.88
N ILE A 69 2.29 4.68 10.99
CA ILE A 69 2.57 3.86 12.16
C ILE A 69 2.60 4.72 13.41
N ASN A 70 3.26 5.88 13.35
CA ASN A 70 3.33 6.79 14.49
C ASN A 70 1.96 7.33 14.88
N GLN A 71 1.07 7.48 13.90
CA GLN A 71 -0.29 7.95 14.15
C GLN A 71 -1.24 6.80 14.51
N GLU A 72 -0.77 5.58 14.48
CA GLU A 72 -1.54 4.37 14.78
C GLU A 72 -2.76 4.23 13.88
N LYS A 73 -2.59 4.58 12.60
CA LYS A 73 -3.68 4.50 11.62
C LYS A 73 -3.57 3.26 10.77
N SER A 74 -4.72 2.73 10.36
CA SER A 74 -4.78 1.66 9.38
C SER A 74 -4.61 2.22 7.98
N PHE A 75 -4.04 1.43 7.08
CA PHE A 75 -3.81 1.92 5.72
C PHE A 75 -3.71 0.78 4.72
N VAL A 76 -3.73 1.14 3.45
CA VAL A 76 -3.66 0.22 2.33
C VAL A 76 -2.42 0.56 1.51
N ILE A 77 -1.65 -0.45 1.12
CA ILE A 77 -0.51 -0.28 0.22
C ILE A 77 -0.80 -1.08 -1.05
N GLU A 78 -0.69 -0.43 -2.19
CA GLU A 78 -0.75 -1.13 -3.47
C GLU A 78 0.68 -1.32 -3.98
N SER A 79 1.04 -2.54 -4.38
CA SER A 79 2.42 -2.88 -4.71
C SER A 79 2.48 -3.91 -5.83
N THR A 80 3.55 -3.85 -6.63
CA THR A 80 3.82 -4.89 -7.60
C THR A 80 4.69 -6.00 -7.02
N LEU A 81 4.95 -5.95 -5.73
CA LEU A 81 5.76 -6.93 -4.98
C LEU A 81 7.22 -6.92 -5.36
N SER A 82 7.93 -6.07 -4.72
CA SER A 82 9.38 -6.09 -4.72
C SER A 82 9.77 -6.64 -3.34
N GLY A 83 10.24 -7.86 -3.33
CA GLY A 83 10.38 -8.64 -2.10
C GLY A 83 11.07 -7.96 -0.94
N SER A 84 12.28 -7.43 -1.17
CA SER A 84 13.06 -6.89 -0.05
C SER A 84 12.40 -5.67 0.59
N PHE A 85 11.71 -4.85 -0.21
CA PHE A 85 11.01 -3.69 0.33
C PHE A 85 9.92 -4.11 1.31
N LEU A 86 9.11 -5.09 0.89
CA LEU A 86 8.02 -5.55 1.72
C LEU A 86 8.50 -6.24 2.98
N GLU A 87 9.57 -7.04 2.88
CA GLU A 87 10.09 -7.75 4.04
C GLU A 87 10.46 -6.80 5.17
N LYS A 88 11.18 -5.73 4.83
CA LYS A 88 11.59 -4.75 5.84
C LYS A 88 10.39 -4.13 6.54
N HIS A 89 9.37 -3.79 5.76
CA HIS A 89 8.23 -3.08 6.32
C HIS A 89 7.28 -4.01 7.05
N ILE A 90 7.20 -5.27 6.64
CA ILE A 90 6.38 -6.24 7.35
C ILE A 90 6.87 -6.41 8.78
N ASP A 91 8.18 -6.54 8.96
CA ASP A 91 8.74 -6.68 10.30
C ASP A 91 8.41 -5.47 11.17
N LYS A 92 8.57 -4.28 10.60
CA LYS A 92 8.26 -3.05 11.34
C LYS A 92 6.80 -2.99 11.74
N LEU A 93 5.91 -3.37 10.83
CA LEU A 93 4.48 -3.36 11.11
C LEU A 93 4.12 -4.35 12.19
N LYS A 94 4.68 -5.56 12.14
CA LYS A 94 4.45 -6.55 13.20
C LYS A 94 4.93 -6.06 14.55
N ASN A 95 6.10 -5.42 14.57
CA ASN A 95 6.65 -4.90 15.82
C ASN A 95 5.80 -3.79 16.40
N ASN A 96 4.96 -3.16 15.60
CA ASN A 96 4.05 -2.11 16.04
C ASN A 96 2.61 -2.58 16.17
N SER A 97 2.42 -3.89 16.25
CA SER A 97 1.12 -4.52 16.53
C SER A 97 0.09 -4.34 15.43
N TYR A 98 0.55 -4.25 14.18
CA TYR A 98 -0.38 -4.22 13.05
C TYR A 98 -0.78 -5.63 12.64
N GLU A 99 -2.05 -5.77 12.30
CA GLU A 99 -2.52 -6.97 11.61
C GLU A 99 -2.25 -6.77 10.12
N ILE A 100 -1.60 -7.74 9.49
CA ILE A 100 -1.18 -7.63 8.09
C ILE A 100 -2.02 -8.57 7.24
N ASN A 101 -2.72 -8.01 6.27
CA ASN A 101 -3.54 -8.78 5.34
C ASN A 101 -3.01 -8.59 3.94
N LEU A 102 -2.61 -9.68 3.31
CA LEU A 102 -2.09 -9.64 1.94
C LEU A 102 -3.15 -10.17 0.99
N THR A 103 -3.48 -9.34 0.01
CA THR A 103 -4.42 -9.72 -1.05
C THR A 103 -3.68 -9.70 -2.38
N TYR A 104 -3.66 -10.81 -3.08
CA TYR A 104 -2.99 -10.90 -4.38
C TYR A 104 -4.03 -10.97 -5.48
N ILE A 105 -3.92 -10.06 -6.44
CA ILE A 105 -4.88 -9.98 -7.56
C ILE A 105 -4.23 -10.61 -8.78
N PHE A 106 -4.84 -11.67 -9.30
CA PHE A 106 -4.38 -12.31 -10.53
C PHE A 106 -5.07 -11.69 -11.73
N LEU A 107 -4.37 -11.64 -12.84
CA LEU A 107 -5.02 -11.40 -14.11
C LEU A 107 -5.95 -12.57 -14.37
N GLY A 108 -7.13 -12.28 -14.68
CA GLY A 108 -8.15 -13.23 -14.80
C GLY A 108 -7.77 -14.46 -15.56
N SER A 109 -7.97 -15.25 -15.59
CA SER A 109 -7.62 -16.20 -16.12
C SER A 109 -8.39 -16.82 -16.95
N GLN A 110 -8.45 -16.48 -17.07
CA GLN A 110 -8.80 -16.84 -17.56
C GLN A 110 -9.24 -17.66 -17.80
N GLU A 111 -9.45 -17.71 -17.77
CA GLU A 111 -9.76 -18.38 -18.03
C GLU A 111 -10.23 -18.66 -18.23
#